data_97a3430bd28ee26efabb3d79a09afd03
#
_entry.id   97a3430bd28ee26efabb3d79a09afd03
#
_cell.length_a   1.000
_cell.length_b   1.000
_cell.length_c   1.000
_cell.angle_alpha   90.00
_cell.angle_beta   90.00
_cell.angle_gamma   90.00
#
_symmetry.space_group_name_H-M   'P 1'
#
loop_
_entity.id
_entity.type
_entity.pdbx_description
1 polymer ?
#
loop_
_entity_poly.entity_id
_entity_poly.type
_entity_poly.pdbx_seq_one_letter_code
_entity_poly.pdbx_strand_id
1 'polypeptide(L)'
;PSGSHILVDAGDIKRQDSGKDIIVPYLHHIGVSKLDALVITHPDQDHFGGAASIIKMFPVKELWLTDCARIDEKENWQQVISEAYRRGILIRDISRGVLYKEKFFEIKVIHPDTKHCVDANTQSISFRVKGLGRSAMLTGDLTVQGEKEIMKTDVDLKSDVLKLGHHGSKTSSSRKFLNRVNPELALISSGRKNRFRHPSKQVIQRLDSLKIPYLNTAERGTIDIIFRSDTMLVNTMLESGF
;
A
#
# COMPACT_ATOMS: atom_id res chain seq x y z
N PRO A 1 -18.65 1.34 -7.40
CA PRO A 1 -19.07 0.79 -8.60
C PRO A 1 -19.07 -0.72 -8.70
N SER A 2 -17.96 -1.46 -8.45
CA SER A 2 -18.00 -2.95 -8.40
C SER A 2 -18.53 -3.50 -7.08
N GLY A 3 -18.52 -2.69 -6.03
CA GLY A 3 -18.78 -3.13 -4.67
C GLY A 3 -17.62 -3.95 -4.07
N SER A 4 -16.48 -4.10 -4.76
CA SER A 4 -15.31 -4.81 -4.27
C SER A 4 -14.39 -3.85 -3.49
N HIS A 5 -13.96 -4.27 -2.31
CA HIS A 5 -13.14 -3.47 -1.40
C HIS A 5 -11.88 -4.22 -0.99
N ILE A 6 -10.76 -3.61 -1.25
CA ILE A 6 -9.45 -4.15 -0.87
C ILE A 6 -8.74 -3.12 0.01
N LEU A 7 -8.37 -3.53 1.21
CA LEU A 7 -7.60 -2.72 2.14
C LEU A 7 -6.12 -3.13 2.04
N VAL A 8 -5.24 -2.15 1.94
CA VAL A 8 -3.79 -2.37 1.88
C VAL A 8 -3.16 -1.75 3.11
N ASP A 9 -2.56 -2.61 3.90
CA ASP A 9 -2.01 -2.34 5.22
C ASP A 9 -3.04 -1.89 6.27
N ALA A 10 -2.66 -2.01 7.53
CA ALA A 10 -3.57 -1.84 8.67
C ALA A 10 -3.06 -0.83 9.71
N GLY A 11 -1.96 -0.13 9.40
CA GLY A 11 -1.37 0.86 10.30
C GLY A 11 -0.71 0.26 11.55
N ASP A 12 -0.36 1.12 12.50
CA ASP A 12 0.35 0.77 13.75
C ASP A 12 -0.64 0.53 14.92
N ILE A 13 -0.17 -0.15 15.94
CA ILE A 13 -0.91 -0.39 17.20
C ILE A 13 -0.23 0.28 18.42
N LYS A 14 1.00 0.80 18.28
CA LYS A 14 1.83 1.24 19.43
C LYS A 14 1.22 2.37 20.25
N ARG A 15 0.56 3.33 19.64
CA ARG A 15 -0.06 4.48 20.31
C ARG A 15 -1.56 4.38 20.36
N GLN A 16 -2.13 3.82 19.32
CA GLN A 16 -3.54 3.66 19.09
C GLN A 16 -3.73 2.48 18.16
N ASP A 17 -4.72 1.65 18.41
CA ASP A 17 -5.06 0.55 17.52
C ASP A 17 -5.69 1.11 16.24
N SER A 18 -4.86 1.28 15.20
CA SER A 18 -5.33 1.83 13.92
C SER A 18 -6.48 1.02 13.31
N GLY A 19 -6.48 -0.29 13.48
CA GLY A 19 -7.55 -1.16 12.99
C GLY A 19 -8.88 -0.85 13.67
N LYS A 20 -8.88 -0.90 15.01
CA LYS A 20 -10.09 -0.71 15.84
C LYS A 20 -10.58 0.73 15.82
N ASP A 21 -9.68 1.69 16.02
CA ASP A 21 -10.04 3.06 16.36
C ASP A 21 -10.14 3.99 15.14
N ILE A 22 -9.58 3.59 14.00
CA ILE A 22 -9.54 4.41 12.78
C ILE A 22 -10.14 3.66 11.59
N ILE A 23 -9.59 2.50 11.21
CA ILE A 23 -9.92 1.86 9.95
C ILE A 23 -11.32 1.29 9.96
N VAL A 24 -11.70 0.50 10.96
CA VAL A 24 -13.04 -0.09 11.03
C VAL A 24 -14.13 1.00 11.11
N PRO A 25 -14.02 2.04 11.97
CA PRO A 25 -14.96 3.16 11.94
C PRO A 25 -15.02 3.87 10.59
N TYR A 26 -13.90 4.09 9.93
CA TYR A 26 -13.88 4.71 8.61
C TYR A 26 -14.57 3.85 7.54
N LEU A 27 -14.32 2.53 7.52
CA LEU A 27 -15.00 1.62 6.60
C LEU A 27 -16.53 1.66 6.77
N HIS A 28 -17.00 1.66 8.02
CA HIS A 28 -18.43 1.82 8.30
C HIS A 28 -18.97 3.19 7.84
N HIS A 29 -18.22 4.26 8.09
CA HIS A 29 -18.61 5.63 7.70
C HIS A 29 -18.80 5.76 6.17
N ILE A 30 -17.94 5.12 5.38
CA ILE A 30 -18.05 5.14 3.91
C ILE A 30 -18.96 4.04 3.34
N GLY A 31 -19.69 3.31 4.20
CA GLY A 31 -20.67 2.31 3.80
C GLY A 31 -20.09 0.98 3.30
N VAL A 32 -18.83 0.69 3.62
CA VAL A 32 -18.21 -0.61 3.32
C VAL A 32 -18.67 -1.62 4.35
N SER A 33 -19.22 -2.75 3.91
CA SER A 33 -19.73 -3.81 4.79
C SER A 33 -18.84 -5.03 4.89
N LYS A 34 -17.91 -5.20 3.94
CA LYS A 34 -16.93 -6.30 3.90
C LYS A 34 -15.69 -5.90 3.12
N LEU A 35 -14.57 -6.55 3.43
CA LEU A 35 -13.35 -6.52 2.61
C LEU A 35 -13.25 -7.81 1.79
N ASP A 36 -13.07 -7.70 0.48
CA ASP A 36 -12.78 -8.84 -0.36
C ASP A 36 -11.34 -9.31 -0.15
N ALA A 37 -10.42 -8.39 0.15
CA ALA A 37 -9.08 -8.72 0.63
C ALA A 37 -8.55 -7.68 1.62
N LEU A 38 -7.81 -8.17 2.62
CA LEU A 38 -6.84 -7.42 3.41
C LEU A 38 -5.45 -7.81 2.92
N VAL A 39 -4.72 -6.86 2.38
CA VAL A 39 -3.33 -7.04 1.91
C VAL A 39 -2.40 -6.51 2.97
N ILE A 40 -1.50 -7.33 3.49
CA ILE A 40 -0.38 -6.85 4.30
C ILE A 40 0.87 -6.91 3.44
N THR A 41 1.40 -5.73 3.11
CA THR A 41 2.52 -5.61 2.16
C THR A 41 3.78 -6.28 2.68
N HIS A 42 4.03 -6.20 3.98
CA HIS A 42 5.13 -6.85 4.69
C HIS A 42 4.87 -6.85 6.21
N PRO A 43 5.54 -7.73 6.99
CA PRO A 43 5.25 -7.93 8.40
C PRO A 43 6.00 -6.94 9.31
N ASP A 44 5.91 -5.63 9.04
CA ASP A 44 6.35 -4.58 9.96
C ASP A 44 5.16 -3.95 10.69
N GLN A 45 5.41 -3.55 11.94
CA GLN A 45 4.37 -3.18 12.91
C GLN A 45 3.46 -2.04 12.43
N ASP A 46 3.99 -1.09 11.71
CA ASP A 46 3.25 0.06 11.18
C ASP A 46 2.45 -0.27 9.90
N HIS A 47 2.53 -1.52 9.43
CA HIS A 47 1.73 -2.06 8.31
C HIS A 47 0.71 -3.09 8.77
N PHE A 48 1.05 -3.98 9.69
CA PHE A 48 0.11 -5.00 10.14
C PHE A 48 -0.54 -4.74 11.51
N GLY A 49 -0.11 -3.70 12.24
CA GLY A 49 -0.47 -3.53 13.66
C GLY A 49 -1.96 -3.57 13.95
N GLY A 50 -2.79 -2.98 13.12
CA GLY A 50 -4.25 -3.02 13.26
C GLY A 50 -4.93 -4.25 12.65
N ALA A 51 -4.20 -5.15 11.97
CA ALA A 51 -4.80 -6.24 11.19
C ALA A 51 -5.61 -7.22 12.04
N ALA A 52 -5.11 -7.59 13.22
CA ALA A 52 -5.82 -8.49 14.12
C ALA A 52 -7.18 -7.91 14.57
N SER A 53 -7.23 -6.61 14.84
CA SER A 53 -8.46 -5.92 15.22
C SER A 53 -9.44 -5.82 14.05
N ILE A 54 -8.95 -5.53 12.84
CA ILE A 54 -9.77 -5.53 11.62
C ILE A 54 -10.38 -6.91 11.43
N ILE A 55 -9.57 -7.97 11.46
CA ILE A 55 -10.03 -9.35 11.30
C ILE A 55 -11.07 -9.74 12.36
N LYS A 56 -10.92 -9.25 13.59
CA LYS A 56 -11.88 -9.51 14.68
C LYS A 56 -13.20 -8.77 14.52
N MET A 57 -13.19 -7.56 14.02
CA MET A 57 -14.32 -6.63 14.08
C MET A 57 -15.01 -6.42 12.74
N PHE A 58 -14.39 -6.84 11.63
CA PHE A 58 -14.89 -6.56 10.30
C PHE A 58 -14.84 -7.81 9.40
N PRO A 59 -15.84 -8.04 8.54
CA PRO A 59 -15.83 -9.16 7.61
C PRO A 59 -14.69 -9.05 6.59
N VAL A 60 -13.76 -9.98 6.61
CA VAL A 60 -12.63 -10.10 5.68
C VAL A 60 -12.71 -11.46 5.00
N LYS A 61 -12.72 -11.50 3.66
CA LYS A 61 -12.79 -12.74 2.89
C LYS A 61 -11.43 -13.39 2.69
N GLU A 62 -10.43 -12.60 2.32
CA GLU A 62 -9.08 -13.08 2.05
C GLU A 62 -8.03 -12.22 2.77
N LEU A 63 -6.96 -12.84 3.23
CA LEU A 63 -5.73 -12.20 3.70
C LEU A 63 -4.62 -12.48 2.70
N TRP A 64 -4.09 -11.42 2.08
CA TRP A 64 -3.03 -11.52 1.09
C TRP A 64 -1.69 -11.15 1.72
N LEU A 65 -0.70 -12.01 1.58
CA LEU A 65 0.64 -11.83 2.10
C LEU A 65 1.66 -12.55 1.23
N THR A 66 2.95 -12.31 1.47
CA THR A 66 4.01 -13.06 0.80
C THR A 66 4.30 -14.37 1.54
N ASP A 67 4.88 -15.37 0.87
CA ASP A 67 5.40 -16.58 1.52
C ASP A 67 6.33 -16.23 2.68
N CYS A 68 7.18 -15.20 2.51
CA CYS A 68 8.11 -14.74 3.53
C CYS A 68 7.40 -14.17 4.76
N ALA A 69 6.32 -13.41 4.55
CA ALA A 69 5.51 -12.91 5.65
C ALA A 69 4.80 -14.06 6.38
N ARG A 70 4.38 -15.11 5.68
CA ARG A 70 3.71 -16.27 6.29
C ARG A 70 4.59 -16.96 7.34
N ILE A 71 5.89 -17.07 7.09
CA ILE A 71 6.86 -17.76 7.96
C ILE A 71 7.59 -16.82 8.93
N ASP A 72 7.30 -15.51 8.93
CA ASP A 72 7.90 -14.57 9.88
C ASP A 72 7.44 -14.90 11.31
N GLU A 73 8.40 -15.11 12.22
CA GLU A 73 8.15 -15.62 13.56
C GLU A 73 7.82 -14.53 14.60
N LYS A 74 7.68 -13.27 14.20
CA LYS A 74 7.28 -12.20 15.11
C LYS A 74 5.97 -12.55 15.81
N GLU A 75 5.96 -12.61 17.13
CA GLU A 75 4.82 -13.05 17.94
C GLU A 75 3.53 -12.30 17.58
N ASN A 76 3.57 -10.98 17.54
CA ASN A 76 2.41 -10.15 17.21
C ASN A 76 1.89 -10.41 15.78
N TRP A 77 2.78 -10.75 14.86
CA TRP A 77 2.40 -11.12 13.50
C TRP A 77 1.74 -12.50 13.46
N GLN A 78 2.28 -13.48 14.18
CA GLN A 78 1.69 -14.81 14.29
C GLN A 78 0.28 -14.79 14.94
N GLN A 79 -0.01 -13.79 15.78
CA GLN A 79 -1.37 -13.56 16.29
C GLN A 79 -2.33 -13.17 15.16
N VAL A 80 -1.90 -12.37 14.18
CA VAL A 80 -2.72 -12.02 13.00
C VAL A 80 -3.03 -13.27 12.18
N ILE A 81 -2.01 -14.08 11.90
CA ILE A 81 -2.15 -15.35 11.14
C ILE A 81 -3.10 -16.30 11.85
N SER A 82 -2.91 -16.49 13.15
CA SER A 82 -3.74 -17.38 13.99
C SER A 82 -5.21 -16.90 14.02
N GLU A 83 -5.45 -15.59 14.12
CA GLU A 83 -6.79 -15.04 14.11
C GLU A 83 -7.46 -15.21 12.72
N ALA A 84 -6.71 -15.08 11.63
CA ALA A 84 -7.21 -15.34 10.29
C ALA A 84 -7.64 -16.81 10.13
N TYR A 85 -6.83 -17.76 10.58
CA TYR A 85 -7.20 -19.18 10.57
C TYR A 85 -8.42 -19.46 11.44
N ARG A 86 -8.48 -18.90 12.66
CA ARG A 86 -9.60 -19.08 13.59
C ARG A 86 -10.94 -18.61 12.99
N ARG A 87 -10.90 -17.61 12.13
CA ARG A 87 -12.07 -17.06 11.46
C ARG A 87 -12.36 -17.65 10.08
N GLY A 88 -11.57 -18.62 9.65
CA GLY A 88 -11.72 -19.26 8.34
C GLY A 88 -11.42 -18.33 7.16
N ILE A 89 -10.59 -17.29 7.38
CA ILE A 89 -10.17 -16.38 6.33
C ILE A 89 -9.17 -17.11 5.42
N LEU A 90 -9.40 -17.05 4.12
CA LEU A 90 -8.50 -17.64 3.13
C LEU A 90 -7.20 -16.84 3.08
N ILE A 91 -6.09 -17.46 3.47
CA ILE A 91 -4.77 -16.85 3.33
C ILE A 91 -4.22 -17.18 1.94
N ARG A 92 -3.90 -16.14 1.17
CA ARG A 92 -3.41 -16.25 -0.19
C ARG A 92 -1.97 -15.74 -0.28
N ASP A 93 -1.09 -16.60 -0.80
CA ASP A 93 0.30 -16.21 -1.09
C ASP A 93 0.36 -15.39 -2.37
N ILE A 94 0.98 -14.22 -2.27
CA ILE A 94 1.05 -13.23 -3.33
C ILE A 94 2.49 -13.07 -3.81
N SER A 95 2.67 -13.21 -5.11
CA SER A 95 3.94 -13.00 -5.80
C SER A 95 3.73 -12.38 -7.17
N ARG A 96 4.82 -11.95 -7.81
CA ARG A 96 4.78 -11.36 -9.15
C ARG A 96 4.00 -12.24 -10.13
N GLY A 97 3.17 -11.61 -10.93
CA GLY A 97 2.36 -12.26 -11.94
C GLY A 97 0.95 -12.64 -11.47
N VAL A 98 0.69 -12.65 -10.16
CA VAL A 98 -0.69 -12.82 -9.65
C VAL A 98 -1.55 -11.68 -10.17
N LEU A 99 -2.70 -12.05 -10.72
CA LEU A 99 -3.66 -11.12 -11.30
C LEU A 99 -5.02 -11.33 -10.65
N TYR A 100 -5.55 -10.25 -10.06
CA TYR A 100 -6.92 -10.18 -9.57
C TYR A 100 -7.73 -9.29 -10.50
N LYS A 101 -8.86 -9.79 -11.00
CA LYS A 101 -9.72 -9.08 -11.94
C LYS A 101 -11.12 -8.92 -11.40
N GLU A 102 -11.60 -7.72 -11.52
CA GLU A 102 -12.98 -7.31 -11.28
C GLU A 102 -13.56 -6.65 -12.53
N LYS A 103 -14.87 -6.41 -12.52
CA LYS A 103 -15.58 -5.83 -13.67
C LYS A 103 -14.96 -4.49 -14.13
N PHE A 104 -14.47 -3.67 -13.21
CA PHE A 104 -14.04 -2.30 -13.50
C PHE A 104 -12.58 -2.04 -13.22
N PHE A 105 -11.87 -2.99 -12.62
CA PHE A 105 -10.44 -2.87 -12.36
C PHE A 105 -9.74 -4.21 -12.33
N GLU A 106 -8.43 -4.16 -12.49
CA GLU A 106 -7.53 -5.28 -12.28
C GLU A 106 -6.36 -4.88 -11.38
N ILE A 107 -5.88 -5.82 -10.59
CA ILE A 107 -4.67 -5.68 -9.78
C ILE A 107 -3.65 -6.67 -10.30
N LYS A 108 -2.50 -6.16 -10.75
CA LYS A 108 -1.36 -6.97 -11.16
C LYS A 108 -0.24 -6.82 -10.14
N VAL A 109 0.13 -7.92 -9.51
CA VAL A 109 1.29 -7.94 -8.59
C VAL A 109 2.58 -7.86 -9.41
N ILE A 110 3.44 -6.93 -9.01
CA ILE A 110 4.70 -6.61 -9.69
C ILE A 110 5.89 -7.16 -8.91
N HIS A 111 5.76 -7.23 -7.60
CA HIS A 111 6.80 -7.67 -6.66
C HIS A 111 6.15 -8.23 -5.38
N PRO A 112 6.79 -9.17 -4.69
CA PRO A 112 8.08 -9.82 -4.97
C PRO A 112 7.98 -10.89 -6.07
N ASP A 113 9.13 -11.22 -6.64
CA ASP A 113 9.26 -12.28 -7.64
C ASP A 113 9.75 -13.60 -7.06
N THR A 114 10.50 -13.51 -5.99
CA THR A 114 11.28 -14.63 -5.46
C THR A 114 10.70 -15.16 -4.15
N LYS A 115 10.87 -16.48 -3.95
CA LYS A 115 10.65 -17.15 -2.68
C LYS A 115 11.84 -16.97 -1.70
N HIS A 116 12.85 -16.20 -2.07
CA HIS A 116 13.98 -15.92 -1.21
C HIS A 116 13.67 -14.73 -0.30
N CYS A 117 13.50 -15.02 0.98
CA CYS A 117 13.24 -14.03 1.98
C CYS A 117 14.53 -13.27 2.32
N VAL A 118 14.62 -12.03 1.89
CA VAL A 118 15.68 -11.08 2.27
C VAL A 118 15.17 -10.23 3.44
N ASP A 119 15.13 -8.93 3.30
CA ASP A 119 14.48 -8.07 4.30
C ASP A 119 13.02 -7.80 3.96
N ALA A 120 12.21 -7.56 4.98
CA ALA A 120 10.77 -7.40 4.84
C ALA A 120 10.40 -6.24 3.90
N ASN A 121 11.09 -5.11 4.00
CA ASN A 121 10.82 -3.95 3.17
C ASN A 121 11.13 -4.20 1.68
N THR A 122 12.28 -4.81 1.40
CA THR A 122 12.63 -5.19 0.03
C THR A 122 11.62 -6.18 -0.56
N GLN A 123 11.01 -7.03 0.27
CA GLN A 123 9.98 -8.01 -0.15
C GLN A 123 8.55 -7.47 -0.07
N SER A 124 8.35 -6.18 0.14
CA SER A 124 7.01 -5.58 0.16
C SER A 124 6.20 -5.91 -1.09
N ILE A 125 4.96 -6.37 -0.91
CA ILE A 125 4.04 -6.53 -2.03
C ILE A 125 3.88 -5.19 -2.73
N SER A 126 4.23 -5.16 -4.00
CA SER A 126 4.01 -4.01 -4.86
C SER A 126 3.11 -4.42 -6.01
N PHE A 127 2.09 -3.64 -6.26
CA PHE A 127 1.12 -3.94 -7.30
C PHE A 127 0.61 -2.69 -8.01
N ARG A 128 0.12 -2.92 -9.22
CA ARG A 128 -0.52 -1.91 -10.04
C ARG A 128 -2.01 -2.20 -10.13
N VAL A 129 -2.81 -1.20 -9.78
CA VAL A 129 -4.26 -1.21 -10.01
C VAL A 129 -4.53 -0.47 -11.30
N LYS A 130 -5.29 -1.06 -12.20
CA LYS A 130 -5.71 -0.43 -13.46
C LYS A 130 -7.22 -0.51 -13.59
N GLY A 131 -7.85 0.61 -13.91
CA GLY A 131 -9.28 0.68 -14.13
C GLY A 131 -9.68 1.99 -14.83
N LEU A 132 -10.70 1.95 -15.66
CA LEU A 132 -11.23 3.14 -16.36
C LEU A 132 -10.16 3.92 -17.14
N GLY A 133 -9.21 3.23 -17.76
CA GLY A 133 -8.13 3.86 -18.52
C GLY A 133 -6.99 4.44 -17.68
N ARG A 134 -7.10 4.45 -16.35
CA ARG A 134 -6.13 5.00 -15.39
C ARG A 134 -5.50 3.90 -14.53
N SER A 135 -4.38 4.24 -13.90
CA SER A 135 -3.65 3.30 -13.05
C SER A 135 -2.99 3.93 -11.83
N ALA A 136 -2.93 3.16 -10.75
CA ALA A 136 -2.19 3.50 -9.55
C ALA A 136 -1.20 2.38 -9.22
N MET A 137 0.00 2.75 -8.77
CA MET A 137 0.99 1.82 -8.26
C MET A 137 1.15 2.01 -6.75
N LEU A 138 1.00 0.92 -6.01
CA LEU A 138 1.24 0.86 -4.58
C LEU A 138 2.46 -0.02 -4.33
N THR A 139 3.42 0.48 -3.56
CA THR A 139 4.75 -0.14 -3.44
C THR A 139 5.08 -0.61 -2.02
N GLY A 140 4.12 -0.53 -1.07
CA GLY A 140 4.42 -0.81 0.34
C GLY A 140 5.64 0.00 0.80
N ASP A 141 6.61 -0.68 1.38
CA ASP A 141 7.88 -0.09 1.80
C ASP A 141 9.08 -0.51 0.92
N LEU A 142 8.77 -0.80 -0.35
CA LEU A 142 9.77 -1.21 -1.34
C LEU A 142 11.01 -0.33 -1.30
N THR A 143 12.17 -0.96 -1.13
CA THR A 143 13.45 -0.29 -1.12
C THR A 143 14.02 -0.14 -2.54
N VAL A 144 15.09 0.67 -2.67
CA VAL A 144 15.85 0.80 -3.94
C VAL A 144 16.33 -0.57 -4.45
N GLN A 145 16.59 -1.52 -3.55
CA GLN A 145 16.98 -2.87 -3.96
C GLN A 145 15.81 -3.58 -4.66
N GLY A 146 14.61 -3.58 -4.09
CA GLY A 146 13.41 -4.14 -4.73
C GLY A 146 13.06 -3.41 -6.03
N GLU A 147 13.21 -2.07 -6.07
CA GLU A 147 13.03 -1.30 -7.32
C GLU A 147 13.98 -1.80 -8.43
N LYS A 148 15.25 -2.09 -8.10
CA LYS A 148 16.21 -2.65 -9.07
C LYS A 148 15.78 -4.03 -9.55
N GLU A 149 15.21 -4.86 -8.68
CA GLU A 149 14.69 -6.18 -9.07
C GLU A 149 13.53 -6.05 -10.05
N ILE A 150 12.58 -5.17 -9.76
CA ILE A 150 11.46 -4.88 -10.67
C ILE A 150 11.98 -4.36 -12.02
N MET A 151 12.92 -3.43 -12.00
CA MET A 151 13.46 -2.81 -13.22
C MET A 151 14.27 -3.75 -14.12
N LYS A 152 14.70 -4.91 -13.63
CA LYS A 152 15.32 -5.98 -14.46
C LYS A 152 14.28 -6.74 -15.29
N THR A 153 13.00 -6.51 -15.06
CA THR A 153 11.91 -7.18 -15.75
C THR A 153 11.31 -6.28 -16.82
N ASP A 154 10.60 -6.89 -17.78
CA ASP A 154 9.85 -6.18 -18.82
C ASP A 154 8.45 -5.76 -18.38
N VAL A 155 8.18 -5.76 -17.07
CA VAL A 155 6.88 -5.35 -16.55
C VAL A 155 6.64 -3.86 -16.82
N ASP A 156 5.45 -3.55 -17.37
CA ASP A 156 5.00 -2.17 -17.53
C ASP A 156 4.74 -1.54 -16.14
N LEU A 157 5.53 -0.52 -15.82
CA LEU A 157 5.47 0.21 -14.55
C LEU A 157 4.73 1.55 -14.67
N LYS A 158 4.44 2.01 -15.89
CA LYS A 158 3.79 3.31 -16.09
C LYS A 158 2.48 3.38 -15.31
N SER A 159 2.33 4.41 -14.47
CA SER A 159 1.15 4.57 -13.63
C SER A 159 0.87 6.06 -13.40
N ASP A 160 -0.41 6.43 -13.43
CA ASP A 160 -0.81 7.83 -13.27
C ASP A 160 -0.60 8.30 -11.83
N VAL A 161 -0.80 7.41 -10.86
CA VAL A 161 -0.57 7.66 -9.43
C VAL A 161 0.46 6.69 -8.89
N LEU A 162 1.38 7.20 -8.07
CA LEU A 162 2.37 6.37 -7.35
C LEU A 162 2.31 6.65 -5.84
N LYS A 163 1.92 5.67 -5.03
CA LYS A 163 2.24 5.71 -3.59
C LYS A 163 3.73 5.41 -3.44
N LEU A 164 4.49 6.39 -2.94
CA LEU A 164 5.93 6.24 -2.74
C LEU A 164 6.24 5.12 -1.73
N GLY A 165 7.30 4.39 -2.01
CA GLY A 165 7.80 3.35 -1.11
C GLY A 165 8.31 3.93 0.21
N HIS A 166 8.17 3.16 1.27
CA HIS A 166 8.76 3.40 2.59
C HIS A 166 8.52 4.84 3.10
N HIS A 167 7.27 5.30 2.98
CA HIS A 167 6.82 6.63 3.45
C HIS A 167 7.63 7.81 2.89
N GLY A 168 8.31 7.64 1.77
CA GLY A 168 9.25 8.63 1.22
C GLY A 168 10.63 8.59 1.90
N SER A 169 11.08 7.44 2.39
CA SER A 169 12.42 7.22 2.90
C SER A 169 13.49 7.47 1.84
N LYS A 170 14.68 7.92 2.26
CA LYS A 170 15.86 8.02 1.37
C LYS A 170 16.26 6.69 0.72
N THR A 171 15.84 5.56 1.31
CA THR A 171 16.13 4.21 0.83
C THR A 171 15.15 3.72 -0.23
N SER A 172 14.24 4.57 -0.70
CA SER A 172 13.23 4.24 -1.72
C SER A 172 13.12 5.31 -2.79
N SER A 173 12.24 5.09 -3.76
CA SER A 173 11.84 6.05 -4.79
C SER A 173 13.02 6.61 -5.56
N SER A 174 13.89 5.72 -6.10
CA SER A 174 15.06 6.11 -6.88
C SER A 174 14.66 6.88 -8.15
N ARG A 175 15.53 7.77 -8.63
CA ARG A 175 15.28 8.53 -9.86
C ARG A 175 14.97 7.63 -11.06
N LYS A 176 15.68 6.50 -11.18
CA LYS A 176 15.44 5.53 -12.26
C LYS A 176 14.04 4.91 -12.17
N PHE A 177 13.61 4.55 -10.98
CA PHE A 177 12.27 4.00 -10.75
C PHE A 177 11.19 5.05 -11.02
N LEU A 178 11.33 6.26 -10.49
CA LEU A 178 10.40 7.37 -10.74
C LEU A 178 10.25 7.67 -12.23
N ASN A 179 11.36 7.72 -12.98
CA ASN A 179 11.32 7.91 -14.43
C ASN A 179 10.61 6.76 -15.17
N ARG A 180 10.77 5.52 -14.69
CA ARG A 180 10.11 4.36 -15.31
C ARG A 180 8.61 4.32 -15.02
N VAL A 181 8.19 4.71 -13.81
CA VAL A 181 6.78 4.82 -13.43
C VAL A 181 6.14 6.05 -14.09
N ASN A 182 6.86 7.16 -14.16
CA ASN A 182 6.44 8.44 -14.74
C ASN A 182 5.05 8.90 -14.26
N PRO A 183 4.82 9.05 -12.94
CA PRO A 183 3.50 9.35 -12.41
C PRO A 183 3.11 10.81 -12.64
N GLU A 184 1.82 11.05 -12.84
CA GLU A 184 1.21 12.40 -12.83
C GLU A 184 1.12 12.95 -11.39
N LEU A 185 0.99 12.05 -10.39
CA LEU A 185 0.89 12.39 -8.97
C LEU A 185 1.58 11.34 -8.10
N ALA A 186 2.43 11.79 -7.19
CA ALA A 186 2.99 10.95 -6.13
C ALA A 186 2.23 11.14 -4.80
N LEU A 187 1.96 10.06 -4.09
CA LEU A 187 1.34 10.07 -2.78
C LEU A 187 2.35 9.63 -1.71
N ILE A 188 2.45 10.42 -0.66
CA ILE A 188 3.31 10.14 0.49
C ILE A 188 2.41 9.85 1.69
N SER A 189 2.43 8.60 2.16
CA SER A 189 1.74 8.21 3.38
C SER A 189 2.70 8.36 4.56
N SER A 190 2.59 9.44 5.33
CA SER A 190 3.43 9.66 6.50
C SER A 190 2.67 10.37 7.62
N GLY A 191 3.10 10.18 8.86
CA GLY A 191 2.51 10.85 10.02
C GLY A 191 3.11 12.24 10.24
N ARG A 192 2.31 13.20 10.79
CA ARG A 192 2.73 14.58 11.05
C ARG A 192 4.01 14.72 11.89
N LYS A 193 4.17 13.88 12.90
CA LYS A 193 5.31 13.92 13.84
C LYS A 193 6.01 12.56 13.86
N ASN A 194 6.30 12.01 12.65
CA ASN A 194 6.98 10.73 12.60
C ASN A 194 8.46 10.85 13.01
N ARG A 195 8.93 9.88 13.80
CA ARG A 195 10.30 9.88 14.35
C ARG A 195 11.38 9.77 13.29
N PHE A 196 11.03 9.23 12.12
CA PHE A 196 11.97 9.04 11.01
C PHE A 196 12.12 10.29 10.13
N ARG A 197 11.30 11.32 10.37
CA ARG A 197 11.26 12.56 9.57
C ARG A 197 10.99 12.27 8.08
N HIS A 198 10.10 11.31 7.81
CA HIS A 198 9.64 11.06 6.45
C HIS A 198 8.57 12.08 6.04
N PRO A 199 8.54 12.49 4.75
CA PRO A 199 9.48 12.14 3.68
C PRO A 199 10.87 12.76 3.87
N SER A 200 11.90 12.09 3.39
CA SER A 200 13.26 12.61 3.42
C SER A 200 13.44 13.79 2.44
N LYS A 201 14.25 14.77 2.83
CA LYS A 201 14.57 15.91 1.93
C LYS A 201 15.10 15.45 0.56
N GLN A 202 15.85 14.37 0.51
CA GLN A 202 16.39 13.82 -0.73
C GLN A 202 15.29 13.32 -1.68
N VAL A 203 14.21 12.72 -1.15
CA VAL A 203 13.08 12.27 -1.97
C VAL A 203 12.30 13.47 -2.50
N ILE A 204 12.04 14.47 -1.65
CA ILE A 204 11.37 15.70 -2.07
C ILE A 204 12.17 16.41 -3.18
N GLN A 205 13.47 16.65 -2.98
CA GLN A 205 14.33 17.24 -4.01
C GLN A 205 14.32 16.44 -5.32
N ARG A 206 14.16 15.13 -5.23
CA ARG A 206 14.09 14.26 -6.40
C ARG A 206 12.78 14.43 -7.15
N LEU A 207 11.64 14.50 -6.44
CA LEU A 207 10.33 14.77 -7.03
C LEU A 207 10.32 16.15 -7.70
N ASP A 208 10.80 17.19 -7.00
CA ASP A 208 10.88 18.56 -7.51
C ASP A 208 11.73 18.62 -8.79
N SER A 209 12.90 17.98 -8.79
CA SER A 209 13.80 17.96 -9.96
C SER A 209 13.21 17.22 -11.16
N LEU A 210 12.29 16.29 -10.94
CA LEU A 210 11.56 15.55 -11.95
C LEU A 210 10.21 16.21 -12.30
N LYS A 211 9.86 17.30 -11.62
CA LYS A 211 8.58 18.00 -11.75
C LYS A 211 7.37 17.07 -11.50
N ILE A 212 7.50 16.14 -10.57
CA ILE A 212 6.43 15.24 -10.16
C ILE A 212 5.66 15.89 -9.01
N PRO A 213 4.40 16.28 -9.20
CA PRO A 213 3.55 16.76 -8.11
C PRO A 213 3.37 15.69 -7.04
N TYR A 214 3.26 16.10 -5.78
CA TYR A 214 3.02 15.16 -4.69
C TYR A 214 2.06 15.70 -3.62
N LEU A 215 1.38 14.79 -2.94
CA LEU A 215 0.57 15.05 -1.77
C LEU A 215 1.02 14.18 -0.61
N ASN A 216 1.03 14.77 0.59
CA ASN A 216 1.45 14.10 1.82
C ASN A 216 0.27 14.02 2.80
N THR A 217 -0.05 12.82 3.28
CA THR A 217 -1.12 12.62 4.27
C THR A 217 -0.87 13.37 5.59
N ALA A 218 0.40 13.63 5.94
CA ALA A 218 0.74 14.45 7.10
C ALA A 218 0.21 15.90 7.00
N GLU A 219 0.04 16.42 5.79
CA GLU A 219 -0.40 17.78 5.51
C GLU A 219 -1.87 17.84 5.09
N ARG A 220 -2.31 16.82 4.36
CA ARG A 220 -3.62 16.79 3.69
C ARG A 220 -4.67 15.91 4.38
N GLY A 221 -4.29 15.12 5.39
CA GLY A 221 -5.19 14.13 5.98
C GLY A 221 -5.47 12.99 5.00
N THR A 222 -6.71 12.55 4.93
CA THR A 222 -7.16 11.57 3.92
C THR A 222 -7.03 12.18 2.52
N ILE A 223 -6.57 11.37 1.57
CA ILE A 223 -6.45 11.72 0.16
C ILE A 223 -7.25 10.68 -0.63
N ASP A 224 -8.32 11.13 -1.29
CA ASP A 224 -9.15 10.28 -2.15
C ASP A 224 -8.76 10.49 -3.61
N ILE A 225 -8.48 9.40 -4.30
CA ILE A 225 -8.21 9.39 -5.75
C ILE A 225 -9.37 8.67 -6.43
N ILE A 226 -10.09 9.38 -7.26
CA ILE A 226 -11.24 8.84 -7.98
C ILE A 226 -10.91 8.81 -9.48
N PHE A 227 -10.77 7.62 -10.03
CA PHE A 227 -10.59 7.45 -11.47
C PHE A 227 -11.94 7.47 -12.18
N ARG A 228 -12.02 8.27 -13.22
CA ARG A 228 -13.12 8.31 -14.21
C ARG A 228 -12.52 8.07 -15.59
N SER A 229 -13.36 7.79 -16.62
CA SER A 229 -12.88 7.47 -17.96
C SER A 229 -11.88 8.48 -18.53
N ASP A 230 -12.06 9.74 -18.24
CA ASP A 230 -11.26 10.82 -18.85
C ASP A 230 -10.45 11.64 -17.85
N THR A 231 -10.76 11.51 -16.54
CA THR A 231 -10.22 12.38 -15.50
C THR A 231 -9.85 11.62 -14.25
N MET A 232 -8.98 12.21 -13.47
CA MET A 232 -8.65 11.82 -12.11
C MET A 232 -9.05 12.95 -11.18
N LEU A 233 -9.98 12.69 -10.26
CA LEU A 233 -10.35 13.63 -9.21
C LEU A 233 -9.53 13.33 -7.97
N VAL A 234 -9.03 14.39 -7.34
CA VAL A 234 -8.23 14.31 -6.12
C VAL A 234 -8.90 15.16 -5.06
N ASN A 235 -9.37 14.49 -3.99
CA ASN A 235 -9.95 15.18 -2.84
C ASN A 235 -9.03 14.99 -1.64
N THR A 236 -8.93 16.00 -0.80
CA THR A 236 -8.16 15.95 0.45
C THR A 236 -9.04 16.40 1.62
N MET A 237 -8.87 15.75 2.77
CA MET A 237 -9.64 16.10 3.97
C MET A 237 -9.28 17.48 4.52
N LEU A 238 -8.01 17.87 4.38
CA LEU A 238 -7.51 19.17 4.80
C LEU A 238 -7.11 19.98 3.57
N GLU A 239 -7.61 21.21 3.49
CA GLU A 239 -7.10 22.16 2.50
C GLU A 239 -5.64 22.53 2.81
N SER A 240 -4.91 23.02 1.80
CA SER A 240 -3.58 23.57 2.04
C SER A 240 -3.72 24.74 3.02
N GLY A 241 -3.26 24.54 4.24
CA GLY A 241 -3.06 25.66 5.16
C GLY A 241 -2.14 26.68 4.48
N PHE A 242 -2.55 27.91 4.51
CA PHE A 242 -1.80 29.06 4.03
C PHE A 242 -0.48 29.21 4.77
#